data_e8524d966c3714b50c5f5d900a2f7ef9
#
_entry.id   e8524d966c3714b50c5f5d900a2f7ef9
#
_cell.length_a   1.000
_cell.length_b   1.000
_cell.length_c   1.000
_cell.angle_alpha   90.00
_cell.angle_beta   90.00
_cell.angle_gamma   90.00
#
_symmetry.space_group_name_H-M   'P 1'
#
loop_
_entity.id
_entity.type
_entity.pdbx_description
1 polymer ?
#
loop_
_entity_poly.entity_id
_entity_poly.type
_entity_poly.pdbx_seq_one_letter_code
_entity_poly.pdbx_strand_id
1 'polypeptide(L)'
;MNQILKLGIPAGSLQDATGELFRKAGYKISYVSRSYYPTIDDPEIHCNLIRAQEMPRYVEDGSLDCGLTGYDWILENNAKVKEVAELVFSKVSKRPVRWVLAVPNDSPIQSVKDLQDKRIATEVVSLTTRWLAQHGVQAHVEFSWGATEVKPPRLADAIVEVTETGSSLKANNLRIVCDLLQSTTRFIANEQAYDDPWKKQKIDDLVLMLQGAMEIGRAHV
;
A
#
# COMPACT_ATOMS: atom_id res chain seq x y z
N MET A 1 33.61 -7.32 6.24
CA MET A 1 32.73 -6.24 5.78
C MET A 1 31.53 -6.27 6.70
N ASN A 2 31.08 -5.14 7.23
CA ASN A 2 29.85 -5.12 8.02
C ASN A 2 28.69 -5.47 7.09
N GLN A 3 27.89 -6.44 7.49
CA GLN A 3 26.66 -6.81 6.78
C GLN A 3 25.61 -5.71 7.04
N ILE A 4 24.94 -5.25 6.00
CA ILE A 4 23.93 -4.17 6.07
C ILE A 4 22.63 -4.67 5.43
N LEU A 5 21.52 -4.47 6.14
CA LEU A 5 20.17 -4.65 5.63
C LEU A 5 19.63 -3.33 5.10
N LYS A 6 19.21 -3.28 3.83
CA LYS A 6 18.60 -2.10 3.20
C LYS A 6 17.09 -2.17 3.36
N LEU A 7 16.53 -1.28 4.21
CA LEU A 7 15.12 -1.26 4.59
C LEU A 7 14.39 -0.08 3.97
N GLY A 8 13.34 -0.35 3.21
CA GLY A 8 12.40 0.64 2.70
C GLY A 8 11.34 1.02 3.75
N ILE A 9 11.28 2.30 4.12
CA ILE A 9 10.23 2.87 4.96
C ILE A 9 9.25 3.62 4.07
N PRO A 10 7.92 3.39 4.18
CA PRO A 10 6.95 4.07 3.32
C PRO A 10 6.89 5.56 3.62
N ALA A 11 7.15 6.39 2.62
CA ALA A 11 6.95 7.83 2.67
C ALA A 11 5.47 8.19 2.46
N GLY A 12 5.01 9.29 3.04
CA GLY A 12 3.66 9.81 2.86
C GLY A 12 2.69 9.32 3.94
N SER A 13 1.51 8.89 3.55
CA SER A 13 0.40 8.64 4.48
C SER A 13 0.66 7.56 5.54
N LEU A 14 1.52 6.59 5.24
CA LEU A 14 1.88 5.51 6.18
C LEU A 14 3.15 5.81 7.00
N GLN A 15 3.86 6.91 6.73
CA GLN A 15 5.14 7.20 7.37
C GLN A 15 5.04 7.26 8.89
N ASP A 16 4.12 8.09 9.40
CA ASP A 16 3.96 8.30 10.84
C ASP A 16 3.49 7.03 11.55
N ALA A 17 2.53 6.32 10.97
CA ALA A 17 2.02 5.07 11.51
C ALA A 17 3.10 3.98 11.54
N THR A 18 3.96 3.93 10.52
CA THR A 18 5.12 3.02 10.47
C THR A 18 6.15 3.39 11.54
N GLY A 19 6.51 4.67 11.67
CA GLY A 19 7.42 5.14 12.71
C GLY A 19 6.94 4.81 14.11
N GLU A 20 5.63 4.97 14.36
CA GLU A 20 5.02 4.61 15.65
C GLU A 20 5.02 3.09 15.90
N LEU A 21 4.81 2.27 14.86
CA LEU A 21 4.90 0.82 14.97
C LEU A 21 6.34 0.39 15.33
N PHE A 22 7.35 0.93 14.65
CA PHE A 22 8.76 0.68 14.95
C PHE A 22 9.12 1.10 16.38
N ARG A 23 8.66 2.29 16.81
CA ARG A 23 8.87 2.76 18.18
C ARG A 23 8.29 1.80 19.23
N LYS A 24 7.10 1.27 19.00
CA LYS A 24 6.48 0.26 19.87
C LYS A 24 7.22 -1.07 19.86
N ALA A 25 7.84 -1.41 18.74
CA ALA A 25 8.69 -2.59 18.58
C ALA A 25 10.09 -2.41 19.21
N GLY A 26 10.40 -1.25 19.78
CA GLY A 26 11.67 -0.97 20.44
C GLY A 26 12.72 -0.31 19.53
N TYR A 27 12.39 0.04 18.29
CA TYR A 27 13.28 0.72 17.36
C TYR A 27 12.99 2.22 17.30
N LYS A 28 14.03 3.03 17.25
CA LYS A 28 13.91 4.48 17.10
C LYS A 28 14.34 4.90 15.69
N ILE A 29 13.36 5.27 14.86
CA ILE A 29 13.63 5.88 13.56
C ILE A 29 13.67 7.41 13.74
N SER A 30 14.74 8.03 13.25
CA SER A 30 14.92 9.48 13.29
C SER A 30 14.91 10.05 11.88
N TYR A 31 14.01 11.01 11.65
CA TYR A 31 13.81 11.67 10.37
C TYR A 31 14.51 13.04 10.38
N VAL A 32 15.34 13.29 9.37
CA VAL A 32 15.97 14.59 9.16
C VAL A 32 15.19 15.34 8.10
N SER A 33 14.88 16.61 8.34
CA SER A 33 14.16 17.45 7.37
C SER A 33 14.87 17.45 6.00
N ARG A 34 14.08 17.21 4.94
CA ARG A 34 14.54 17.14 3.54
C ARG A 34 15.49 15.98 3.23
N SER A 35 15.70 15.04 4.15
CA SER A 35 16.45 13.81 3.88
C SER A 35 15.52 12.65 3.62
N TYR A 36 15.84 11.82 2.64
CA TYR A 36 15.16 10.57 2.35
C TYR A 36 15.90 9.36 2.95
N TYR A 37 16.88 9.61 3.82
CA TYR A 37 17.68 8.60 4.50
C TYR A 37 17.49 8.74 6.02
N PRO A 38 16.37 8.25 6.59
CA PRO A 38 16.21 8.23 8.04
C PRO A 38 17.22 7.29 8.67
N THR A 39 17.62 7.60 9.89
CA THR A 39 18.46 6.70 10.68
C THR A 39 17.60 5.85 11.63
N ILE A 40 18.07 4.64 11.92
CA ILE A 40 17.51 3.75 12.93
C ILE A 40 18.61 3.44 13.96
N ASP A 41 18.24 3.14 15.19
CA ASP A 41 19.17 2.80 16.29
C ASP A 41 19.76 1.38 16.21
N ASP A 42 19.73 0.79 15.03
CA ASP A 42 20.42 -0.44 14.67
C ASP A 42 21.45 -0.12 13.57
N PRO A 43 22.78 -0.23 13.87
CA PRO A 43 23.83 0.14 12.91
C PRO A 43 23.94 -0.80 11.70
N GLU A 44 23.26 -1.95 11.74
CA GLU A 44 23.23 -2.92 10.66
C GLU A 44 22.05 -2.70 9.69
N ILE A 45 21.21 -1.67 9.93
CA ILE A 45 20.06 -1.35 9.07
C ILE A 45 20.24 0.04 8.46
N HIS A 46 20.19 0.12 7.13
CA HIS A 46 20.12 1.38 6.39
C HIS A 46 18.71 1.61 5.87
N CYS A 47 18.11 2.72 6.26
CA CYS A 47 16.74 3.07 5.88
C CYS A 47 16.67 4.03 4.69
N ASN A 48 15.69 3.81 3.82
CA ASN A 48 15.34 4.69 2.71
C ASN A 48 13.85 5.03 2.79
N LEU A 49 13.48 6.31 2.66
CA LEU A 49 12.09 6.74 2.48
C LEU A 49 11.69 6.58 1.02
N ILE A 50 10.77 5.66 0.75
CA ILE A 50 10.27 5.34 -0.58
C ILE A 50 8.74 5.38 -0.55
N ARG A 51 8.10 5.89 -1.60
CA ARG A 51 6.66 5.82 -1.74
C ARG A 51 6.20 4.36 -1.70
N ALA A 52 5.10 4.07 -0.95
CA ALA A 52 4.55 2.72 -0.89
C ALA A 52 4.21 2.15 -2.27
N GLN A 53 3.78 3.02 -3.20
CA GLN A 53 3.50 2.70 -4.60
C GLN A 53 4.69 2.11 -5.37
N GLU A 54 5.89 2.55 -5.03
CA GLU A 54 7.13 2.18 -5.73
C GLU A 54 7.91 1.08 -4.99
N MET A 55 7.62 0.88 -3.70
CA MET A 55 8.34 -0.05 -2.83
C MET A 55 8.48 -1.46 -3.43
N PRO A 56 7.42 -2.08 -4.01
CA PRO A 56 7.54 -3.43 -4.55
C PRO A 56 8.60 -3.56 -5.63
N ARG A 57 8.77 -2.57 -6.51
CA ARG A 57 9.75 -2.59 -7.59
C ARG A 57 11.19 -2.57 -7.06
N TYR A 58 11.47 -1.69 -6.08
CA TYR A 58 12.82 -1.57 -5.51
C TYR A 58 13.20 -2.75 -4.61
N VAL A 59 12.21 -3.45 -4.06
CA VAL A 59 12.44 -4.71 -3.35
C VAL A 59 12.63 -5.85 -4.36
N GLU A 60 11.83 -5.91 -5.42
CA GLU A 60 11.96 -6.93 -6.47
C GLU A 60 13.32 -6.87 -7.17
N ASP A 61 13.82 -5.69 -7.53
CA ASP A 61 15.10 -5.52 -8.23
C ASP A 61 16.34 -5.61 -7.32
N GLY A 62 16.15 -5.74 -5.99
CA GLY A 62 17.24 -5.85 -5.01
C GLY A 62 17.93 -4.53 -4.64
N SER A 63 17.42 -3.39 -5.10
CA SER A 63 17.85 -2.06 -4.62
C SER A 63 17.60 -1.92 -3.13
N LEU A 64 16.50 -2.51 -2.63
CA LEU A 64 16.19 -2.72 -1.22
C LEU A 64 16.14 -4.21 -0.92
N ASP A 65 16.58 -4.60 0.28
CA ASP A 65 16.49 -5.99 0.74
C ASP A 65 15.08 -6.32 1.25
N CYS A 66 14.42 -5.34 1.87
CA CYS A 66 13.06 -5.47 2.38
C CYS A 66 12.39 -4.09 2.52
N GLY A 67 11.08 -4.09 2.78
CA GLY A 67 10.34 -2.85 3.00
C GLY A 67 8.87 -3.09 3.36
N LEU A 68 8.17 -2.00 3.67
CA LEU A 68 6.75 -2.02 3.97
C LEU A 68 5.95 -1.36 2.84
N THR A 69 4.87 -2.02 2.42
CA THR A 69 3.97 -1.52 1.37
C THR A 69 2.57 -2.06 1.56
N GLY A 70 1.59 -1.54 0.81
CA GLY A 70 0.26 -2.13 0.73
C GLY A 70 0.22 -3.35 -0.19
N TYR A 71 -0.64 -4.31 0.12
CA TYR A 71 -0.88 -5.48 -0.74
C TYR A 71 -1.36 -5.07 -2.13
N ASP A 72 -2.14 -4.01 -2.22
CA ASP A 72 -2.57 -3.37 -3.46
C ASP A 72 -1.41 -2.98 -4.38
N TRP A 73 -0.33 -2.44 -3.82
CA TRP A 73 0.85 -2.04 -4.60
C TRP A 73 1.68 -3.22 -5.07
N ILE A 74 1.71 -4.33 -4.33
CA ILE A 74 2.32 -5.59 -4.81
C ILE A 74 1.55 -6.06 -6.05
N LEU A 75 0.23 -6.06 -5.98
CA LEU A 75 -0.63 -6.45 -7.09
C LEU A 75 -0.55 -5.46 -8.26
N GLU A 76 -0.59 -4.15 -8.02
CA GLU A 76 -0.50 -3.13 -9.07
C GLU A 76 0.78 -3.28 -9.88
N ASN A 77 1.93 -3.46 -9.21
CA ASN A 77 3.23 -3.64 -9.84
C ASN A 77 3.44 -5.07 -10.39
N ASN A 78 2.55 -6.01 -10.08
CA ASN A 78 2.76 -7.45 -10.37
C ASN A 78 4.14 -7.94 -9.92
N ALA A 79 4.58 -7.46 -8.76
CA ALA A 79 5.95 -7.63 -8.28
C ALA A 79 6.17 -9.04 -7.69
N LYS A 80 7.32 -9.63 -8.03
CA LYS A 80 7.78 -10.91 -7.48
C LYS A 80 8.61 -10.62 -6.25
N VAL A 81 7.97 -10.67 -5.09
CA VAL A 81 8.59 -10.43 -3.79
C VAL A 81 8.12 -11.47 -2.79
N LYS A 82 8.93 -11.73 -1.79
CA LYS A 82 8.54 -12.56 -0.65
C LYS A 82 7.65 -11.71 0.28
N GLU A 83 6.38 -12.08 0.44
CA GLU A 83 5.55 -11.54 1.53
C GLU A 83 5.94 -12.25 2.82
N VAL A 84 6.64 -11.54 3.73
CA VAL A 84 7.15 -12.10 4.99
C VAL A 84 6.08 -12.04 6.06
N ALA A 85 5.34 -10.93 6.15
CA ALA A 85 4.29 -10.76 7.14
C ALA A 85 3.18 -9.81 6.67
N GLU A 86 1.97 -10.08 7.15
CA GLU A 86 0.87 -9.15 7.13
C GLU A 86 0.86 -8.31 8.40
N LEU A 87 0.82 -6.99 8.22
CA LEU A 87 0.81 -6.01 9.31
C LEU A 87 -0.46 -5.17 9.21
N VAL A 88 -1.48 -5.53 9.99
CA VAL A 88 -2.80 -4.85 9.92
C VAL A 88 -2.74 -3.54 10.70
N PHE A 89 -2.23 -2.50 10.06
CA PHE A 89 -2.30 -1.12 10.55
C PHE A 89 -2.56 -0.17 9.37
N SER A 90 -3.24 0.93 9.63
CA SER A 90 -3.51 1.97 8.66
C SER A 90 -3.37 3.35 9.30
N LYS A 91 -3.55 4.42 8.53
CA LYS A 91 -3.44 5.79 9.01
C LYS A 91 -4.48 6.14 10.08
N VAL A 92 -5.70 5.64 9.94
CA VAL A 92 -6.86 6.05 10.77
C VAL A 92 -7.37 4.91 11.64
N SER A 93 -7.29 3.68 11.17
CA SER A 93 -7.86 2.52 11.85
C SER A 93 -6.93 1.31 11.83
N LYS A 94 -7.25 0.30 12.61
CA LYS A 94 -6.61 -1.03 12.56
C LYS A 94 -7.37 -1.97 11.60
N ARG A 95 -7.95 -1.44 10.52
CA ARG A 95 -8.76 -2.20 9.55
C ARG A 95 -8.09 -2.18 8.18
N PRO A 96 -8.33 -3.19 7.34
CA PRO A 96 -7.96 -3.14 5.94
C PRO A 96 -8.56 -1.92 5.24
N VAL A 97 -7.82 -1.32 4.33
CA VAL A 97 -8.38 -0.37 3.36
C VAL A 97 -9.07 -1.14 2.23
N ARG A 98 -10.00 -0.50 1.53
CA ARG A 98 -10.72 -1.10 0.41
C ARG A 98 -10.50 -0.26 -0.83
N TRP A 99 -10.20 -0.91 -1.93
CA TRP A 99 -10.33 -0.32 -3.26
C TRP A 99 -11.72 -0.57 -3.76
N VAL A 100 -12.43 0.49 -4.12
CA VAL A 100 -13.85 0.44 -4.47
C VAL A 100 -14.11 1.10 -5.81
N LEU A 101 -15.06 0.55 -6.57
CA LEU A 101 -15.66 1.23 -7.70
C LEU A 101 -16.68 2.25 -7.18
N ALA A 102 -16.52 3.49 -7.56
CA ALA A 102 -17.43 4.55 -7.19
C ALA A 102 -17.86 5.39 -8.42
N VAL A 103 -19.10 5.87 -8.37
CA VAL A 103 -19.73 6.64 -9.43
C VAL A 103 -20.54 7.80 -8.82
N PRO A 104 -20.91 8.84 -9.58
CA PRO A 104 -21.87 9.85 -9.13
C PRO A 104 -23.16 9.23 -8.60
N ASN A 105 -23.78 9.87 -7.61
CA ASN A 105 -25.01 9.36 -7.00
C ASN A 105 -26.15 9.16 -8.01
N ASP A 106 -26.21 10.00 -9.04
CA ASP A 106 -27.20 10.00 -10.14
C ASP A 106 -26.77 9.19 -11.37
N SER A 107 -25.60 8.53 -11.33
CA SER A 107 -25.10 7.72 -12.43
C SER A 107 -26.00 6.51 -12.71
N PRO A 108 -26.25 6.16 -13.98
CA PRO A 108 -26.99 4.96 -14.35
C PRO A 108 -26.20 3.66 -14.11
N ILE A 109 -24.89 3.74 -13.84
CA ILE A 109 -24.02 2.57 -13.61
C ILE A 109 -24.40 1.91 -12.27
N GLN A 110 -24.88 0.68 -12.31
CA GLN A 110 -25.31 -0.09 -11.12
C GLN A 110 -24.39 -1.29 -10.85
N SER A 111 -23.64 -1.73 -11.84
CA SER A 111 -22.78 -2.91 -11.75
C SER A 111 -21.52 -2.76 -12.59
N VAL A 112 -20.57 -3.68 -12.43
CA VAL A 112 -19.35 -3.73 -13.26
C VAL A 112 -19.67 -3.90 -14.75
N LYS A 113 -20.77 -4.54 -15.11
CA LYS A 113 -21.16 -4.75 -16.52
C LYS A 113 -21.50 -3.45 -17.23
N ASP A 114 -21.94 -2.44 -16.50
CA ASP A 114 -22.30 -1.13 -17.06
C ASP A 114 -21.07 -0.26 -17.38
N LEU A 115 -19.87 -0.77 -17.06
CA LEU A 115 -18.60 -0.08 -17.34
C LEU A 115 -18.06 -0.32 -18.74
N GLN A 116 -18.75 -1.13 -19.57
CA GLN A 116 -18.31 -1.36 -20.94
C GLN A 116 -18.12 -0.03 -21.70
N ASP A 117 -16.91 0.18 -22.26
CA ASP A 117 -16.51 1.39 -23.01
C ASP A 117 -16.54 2.70 -22.19
N LYS A 118 -16.63 2.63 -20.86
CA LYS A 118 -16.59 3.78 -19.96
C LYS A 118 -15.16 4.21 -19.63
N ARG A 119 -15.01 5.47 -19.21
CA ARG A 119 -13.73 6.01 -18.71
C ARG A 119 -13.66 5.86 -17.20
N ILE A 120 -12.58 5.28 -16.73
CA ILE A 120 -12.33 5.02 -15.29
C ILE A 120 -11.00 5.65 -14.91
N ALA A 121 -11.00 6.54 -13.92
CA ALA A 121 -9.79 7.13 -13.38
C ALA A 121 -9.38 6.45 -12.07
N THR A 122 -8.09 6.13 -11.92
CA THR A 122 -7.55 5.43 -10.75
C THR A 122 -6.04 5.58 -10.62
N GLU A 123 -5.50 5.42 -9.42
CA GLU A 123 -4.04 5.23 -9.22
C GLU A 123 -3.60 3.78 -9.53
N VAL A 124 -4.50 2.79 -9.47
CA VAL A 124 -4.20 1.36 -9.64
C VAL A 124 -4.71 0.85 -11.00
N VAL A 125 -4.06 1.31 -12.07
CA VAL A 125 -4.47 1.06 -13.46
C VAL A 125 -4.38 -0.42 -13.82
N SER A 126 -3.25 -1.07 -13.50
CA SER A 126 -3.03 -2.48 -13.86
C SER A 126 -3.97 -3.40 -13.11
N LEU A 127 -4.16 -3.16 -11.81
CA LEU A 127 -5.10 -3.90 -10.96
C LEU A 127 -6.54 -3.75 -11.48
N THR A 128 -6.96 -2.52 -11.77
CA THR A 128 -8.31 -2.23 -12.28
C THR A 128 -8.53 -2.89 -13.64
N THR A 129 -7.57 -2.82 -14.54
CA THR A 129 -7.65 -3.45 -15.87
C THR A 129 -7.79 -4.96 -15.76
N ARG A 130 -6.99 -5.61 -14.91
CA ARG A 130 -7.10 -7.07 -14.68
C ARG A 130 -8.43 -7.45 -14.05
N TRP A 131 -8.91 -6.66 -13.10
CA TRP A 131 -10.21 -6.87 -12.46
C TRP A 131 -11.37 -6.77 -13.47
N LEU A 132 -11.37 -5.76 -14.33
CA LEU A 132 -12.37 -5.62 -15.40
C LEU A 132 -12.33 -6.81 -16.36
N ALA A 133 -11.14 -7.26 -16.77
CA ALA A 133 -10.99 -8.42 -17.65
C ALA A 133 -11.57 -9.70 -17.04
N GLN A 134 -11.40 -9.93 -15.72
CA GLN A 134 -12.01 -11.06 -15.01
C GLN A 134 -13.55 -11.02 -15.05
N HIS A 135 -14.14 -9.83 -15.16
CA HIS A 135 -15.59 -9.64 -15.32
C HIS A 135 -16.05 -9.61 -16.77
N GLY A 136 -15.14 -9.77 -17.73
CA GLY A 136 -15.43 -9.73 -19.16
C GLY A 136 -15.87 -8.34 -19.64
N VAL A 137 -15.31 -7.27 -19.03
CA VAL A 137 -15.61 -5.88 -19.36
C VAL A 137 -14.35 -5.21 -19.89
N GLN A 138 -14.50 -4.42 -20.95
CA GLN A 138 -13.46 -3.55 -21.49
C GLN A 138 -13.84 -2.09 -21.23
N ALA A 139 -12.93 -1.33 -20.61
CA ALA A 139 -13.13 0.09 -20.32
C ALA A 139 -11.82 0.86 -20.52
N HIS A 140 -11.92 2.17 -20.65
CA HIS A 140 -10.75 3.06 -20.76
C HIS A 140 -10.28 3.44 -19.36
N VAL A 141 -9.26 2.72 -18.86
CA VAL A 141 -8.67 2.98 -17.53
C VAL A 141 -7.50 3.95 -17.68
N GLU A 142 -7.58 5.08 -17.01
CA GLU A 142 -6.54 6.11 -17.03
C GLU A 142 -5.94 6.39 -15.65
N PHE A 143 -4.65 6.74 -15.64
CA PHE A 143 -3.96 7.06 -14.40
C PHE A 143 -4.42 8.39 -13.81
N SER A 144 -4.69 8.41 -12.51
CA SER A 144 -5.06 9.60 -11.74
C SER A 144 -3.94 9.98 -10.77
N TRP A 145 -3.40 11.18 -10.90
CA TRP A 145 -2.34 11.71 -10.04
C TRP A 145 -2.83 12.20 -8.66
N GLY A 146 -4.07 11.90 -8.30
CA GLY A 146 -4.74 12.37 -7.09
C GLY A 146 -5.97 13.22 -7.39
N ALA A 147 -6.69 13.62 -6.34
CA ALA A 147 -7.99 14.26 -6.45
C ALA A 147 -8.94 13.49 -7.39
N THR A 148 -8.94 12.17 -7.27
CA THR A 148 -9.65 11.27 -8.17
C THR A 148 -11.16 11.49 -8.06
N GLU A 149 -11.67 11.80 -6.88
CA GLU A 149 -13.09 11.96 -6.57
C GLU A 149 -13.76 13.14 -7.29
N VAL A 150 -12.98 14.12 -7.79
CA VAL A 150 -13.55 15.26 -8.51
C VAL A 150 -13.71 15.04 -10.01
N LYS A 151 -13.18 13.92 -10.54
CA LYS A 151 -13.20 13.64 -11.98
C LYS A 151 -14.58 13.26 -12.52
N PRO A 152 -15.38 12.41 -11.86
CA PRO A 152 -16.73 12.14 -12.31
C PRO A 152 -17.65 13.35 -12.10
N PRO A 153 -18.66 13.58 -12.98
CA PRO A 153 -18.90 12.85 -14.23
C PRO A 153 -18.20 13.45 -15.46
N ARG A 154 -17.47 14.56 -15.31
CA ARG A 154 -17.00 15.37 -16.45
C ARG A 154 -15.75 14.78 -17.12
N LEU A 155 -14.79 14.29 -16.33
CA LEU A 155 -13.50 13.80 -16.81
C LEU A 155 -13.45 12.27 -16.88
N ALA A 156 -14.23 11.57 -16.04
CA ALA A 156 -14.40 10.14 -16.05
C ALA A 156 -15.85 9.77 -15.73
N ASP A 157 -16.28 8.57 -16.13
CA ASP A 157 -17.64 8.07 -15.83
C ASP A 157 -17.68 7.42 -14.44
N ALA A 158 -16.55 6.85 -14.02
CA ALA A 158 -16.36 6.15 -12.74
C ALA A 158 -14.93 6.34 -12.24
N ILE A 159 -14.71 6.01 -10.98
CA ILE A 159 -13.37 5.92 -10.39
C ILE A 159 -13.20 4.60 -9.66
N VAL A 160 -11.95 4.15 -9.58
CA VAL A 160 -11.52 3.16 -8.61
C VAL A 160 -10.60 3.86 -7.61
N GLU A 161 -11.01 3.89 -6.34
CA GLU A 161 -10.34 4.68 -5.31
C GLU A 161 -10.24 3.91 -4.00
N VAL A 162 -9.17 4.21 -3.23
CA VAL A 162 -8.96 3.62 -1.91
C VAL A 162 -9.83 4.34 -0.86
N THR A 163 -10.42 3.58 0.03
CA THR A 163 -11.18 4.15 1.15
C THR A 163 -11.12 3.29 2.39
N GLU A 164 -11.16 3.91 3.56
CA GLU A 164 -11.39 3.24 4.84
C GLU A 164 -12.88 3.33 5.24
N THR A 165 -13.43 4.54 5.20
CA THR A 165 -14.79 4.85 5.72
C THR A 165 -15.78 5.24 4.63
N GLY A 166 -15.32 5.59 3.44
CA GLY A 166 -16.15 6.14 2.35
C GLY A 166 -16.51 7.60 2.51
N SER A 167 -16.00 8.30 3.54
CA SER A 167 -16.38 9.68 3.83
C SER A 167 -15.98 10.67 2.74
N SER A 168 -14.79 10.52 2.14
CA SER A 168 -14.33 11.35 1.02
C SER A 168 -15.22 11.18 -0.21
N LEU A 169 -15.56 9.95 -0.56
CA LEU A 169 -16.48 9.65 -1.66
C LEU A 169 -17.85 10.31 -1.45
N LYS A 170 -18.42 10.14 -0.26
CA LYS A 170 -19.71 10.74 0.10
C LYS A 170 -19.66 12.26 0.05
N ALA A 171 -18.59 12.89 0.53
CA ALA A 171 -18.42 14.35 0.50
C ALA A 171 -18.35 14.90 -0.93
N ASN A 172 -17.93 14.07 -1.91
CA ASN A 172 -17.88 14.41 -3.34
C ASN A 172 -19.08 13.88 -4.15
N ASN A 173 -20.20 13.55 -3.49
CA ASN A 173 -21.44 13.06 -4.11
C ASN A 173 -21.24 11.76 -4.93
N LEU A 174 -20.36 10.90 -4.47
CA LEU A 174 -20.11 9.59 -5.06
C LEU A 174 -20.70 8.48 -4.18
N ARG A 175 -21.21 7.44 -4.84
CA ARG A 175 -21.63 6.18 -4.20
C ARG A 175 -20.72 5.04 -4.61
N ILE A 176 -20.52 4.12 -3.68
CA ILE A 176 -19.81 2.87 -3.94
C ILE A 176 -20.75 1.90 -4.67
N VAL A 177 -20.27 1.31 -5.74
CA VAL A 177 -20.95 0.25 -6.49
C VAL A 177 -20.56 -1.12 -5.96
N CYS A 178 -19.25 -1.36 -5.85
CA CYS A 178 -18.71 -2.61 -5.30
C CYS A 178 -17.26 -2.44 -4.83
N ASP A 179 -16.79 -3.41 -4.07
CA ASP A 179 -15.40 -3.54 -3.66
C ASP A 179 -14.61 -4.34 -4.71
N LEU A 180 -13.39 -3.90 -5.02
CA LEU A 180 -12.45 -4.62 -5.88
C LEU A 180 -11.48 -5.45 -5.06
N LEU A 181 -10.94 -4.86 -4.01
CA LEU A 181 -9.85 -5.43 -3.22
C LEU A 181 -9.89 -4.91 -1.78
N GLN A 182 -9.57 -5.78 -0.83
CA GLN A 182 -9.15 -5.36 0.50
C GLN A 182 -7.62 -5.43 0.58
N SER A 183 -7.00 -4.37 1.10
CA SER A 183 -5.55 -4.28 1.22
C SER A 183 -5.14 -3.98 2.66
N THR A 184 -4.06 -4.63 3.06
CA THR A 184 -3.36 -4.40 4.34
C THR A 184 -1.89 -4.12 4.05
N THR A 185 -1.20 -3.52 5.02
CA THR A 185 0.25 -3.36 4.92
C THR A 185 0.94 -4.72 4.97
N ARG A 186 1.94 -4.91 4.11
CA ARG A 186 2.79 -6.10 4.04
C ARG A 186 4.23 -5.71 4.34
N PHE A 187 4.93 -6.56 5.08
CA PHE A 187 6.38 -6.57 5.11
C PHE A 187 6.85 -7.50 3.99
N ILE A 188 7.60 -6.95 3.04
CA ILE A 188 8.08 -7.69 1.86
C ILE A 188 9.60 -7.75 1.85
N ALA A 189 10.14 -8.78 1.24
CA ALA A 189 11.58 -8.96 1.04
C ALA A 189 11.90 -9.36 -0.40
N ASN A 190 13.08 -8.95 -0.86
CA ASN A 190 13.67 -9.48 -2.07
C ASN A 190 13.94 -10.99 -1.88
N GLU A 191 13.60 -11.81 -2.88
CA GLU A 191 13.73 -13.26 -2.77
C GLU A 191 15.19 -13.70 -2.49
N GLN A 192 16.17 -13.13 -3.20
CA GLN A 192 17.59 -13.45 -3.00
C GLN A 192 18.12 -12.94 -1.65
N ALA A 193 17.66 -11.76 -1.21
CA ALA A 193 18.01 -11.26 0.11
C ALA A 193 17.44 -12.14 1.23
N TYR A 194 16.24 -12.69 1.02
CA TYR A 194 15.62 -13.60 1.99
C TYR A 194 16.22 -15.00 1.98
N ASP A 195 16.94 -15.39 0.91
CA ASP A 195 17.73 -16.62 0.83
C ASP A 195 19.11 -16.50 1.52
N ASP A 196 19.61 -15.27 1.73
CA ASP A 196 20.83 -15.02 2.51
C ASP A 196 20.55 -15.26 4.00
N PRO A 197 21.28 -16.17 4.68
CA PRO A 197 20.97 -16.58 6.06
C PRO A 197 21.01 -15.41 7.07
N TRP A 198 21.95 -14.47 6.92
CA TRP A 198 22.07 -13.34 7.83
C TRP A 198 20.92 -12.33 7.61
N LYS A 199 20.65 -11.95 6.35
CA LYS A 199 19.56 -11.03 6.03
C LYS A 199 18.21 -11.61 6.43
N LYS A 200 18.00 -12.90 6.15
CA LYS A 200 16.79 -13.61 6.56
C LYS A 200 16.58 -13.53 8.07
N GLN A 201 17.59 -13.87 8.87
CA GLN A 201 17.49 -13.81 10.32
C GLN A 201 17.16 -12.38 10.79
N LYS A 202 17.85 -11.37 10.23
CA LYS A 202 17.62 -9.96 10.57
C LYS A 202 16.21 -9.49 10.21
N ILE A 203 15.68 -9.93 9.06
CA ILE A 203 14.31 -9.66 8.62
C ILE A 203 13.29 -10.34 9.55
N ASP A 204 13.49 -11.62 9.85
CA ASP A 204 12.58 -12.39 10.70
C ASP A 204 12.52 -11.81 12.12
N ASP A 205 13.66 -11.43 12.70
CA ASP A 205 13.73 -10.78 14.02
C ASP A 205 12.98 -9.43 14.02
N LEU A 206 13.20 -8.61 12.99
CA LEU A 206 12.51 -7.32 12.83
C LEU A 206 10.99 -7.53 12.72
N VAL A 207 10.56 -8.46 11.88
CA VAL A 207 9.12 -8.78 11.70
C VAL A 207 8.49 -9.30 12.99
N LEU A 208 9.19 -10.16 13.73
CA LEU A 208 8.72 -10.69 15.02
C LEU A 208 8.45 -9.55 16.02
N MET A 209 9.38 -8.58 16.11
CA MET A 209 9.23 -7.43 16.99
C MET A 209 8.06 -6.53 16.57
N LEU A 210 7.89 -6.30 15.26
CA LEU A 210 6.78 -5.49 14.74
C LEU A 210 5.42 -6.16 14.99
N GLN A 211 5.32 -7.48 14.79
CA GLN A 211 4.10 -8.25 15.09
C GLN A 211 3.77 -8.23 16.58
N GLY A 212 4.76 -8.45 17.44
CA GLY A 212 4.58 -8.37 18.89
C GLY A 212 4.08 -6.99 19.35
N ALA A 213 4.62 -5.91 18.77
CA ALA A 213 4.18 -4.54 19.06
C ALA A 213 2.72 -4.27 18.66
N MET A 214 2.22 -4.94 17.61
CA MET A 214 0.83 -4.85 17.19
C MET A 214 -0.13 -5.57 18.15
N GLU A 215 0.27 -6.72 18.69
CA GLU A 215 -0.54 -7.52 19.61
C GLU A 215 -0.68 -6.84 20.99
N ILE A 216 0.40 -6.29 21.53
CA ILE A 216 0.38 -5.52 22.80
C ILE A 216 -0.62 -4.37 22.70
N GLY A 217 -0.70 -3.69 21.56
CA GLY A 217 -1.69 -2.63 21.32
C GLY A 217 -3.14 -3.11 21.17
N ARG A 218 -3.40 -4.43 21.07
CA ARG A 218 -4.75 -5.02 21.06
C ARG A 218 -5.26 -5.38 22.46
N ALA A 219 -4.35 -5.68 23.38
CA ALA A 219 -4.71 -6.10 24.74
C ALA A 219 -5.14 -4.92 25.66
N HIS A 220 -5.01 -3.68 25.23
CA HIS A 220 -5.30 -2.47 25.99
C HIS A 220 -6.47 -1.64 25.43
N VAL A 221 -7.35 -2.24 24.62
CA VAL A 221 -8.57 -1.59 24.07
C VAL A 221 -9.81 -2.32 24.60
#